data_632ebf76480a1030967250f1970ff360
#
_entry.id   632ebf76480a1030967250f1970ff360
#
_cell.length_a   1.000
_cell.length_b   1.000
_cell.length_c   1.000
_cell.angle_alpha   90.00
_cell.angle_beta   90.00
_cell.angle_gamma   90.00
#
_symmetry.space_group_name_H-M   'P 1'
#
loop_
_entity.id
_entity.type
_entity.pdbx_description
1 polymer ?
#
loop_
_entity_poly.entity_id
_entity_poly.type
_entity_poly.pdbx_seq_one_letter_code
_entity_poly.pdbx_strand_id
1 'polypeptide(L)'
;FKEAEKLPLIVVLDDVRSLYNVGSVFRSCDAFRVEAVYLCGITATPPNAEIHKTALGGEDSVDWEYFKTTEEAVEKLKQKGFFIYSIEQVEGSTKLQNLPEAHEKLIQTPLESDNQEKSSLFTLHSSLPSGYAVIFGNEVKGVKQNIVDMSDGCLEIPQFGTKHSLNVSVTAGIVVWEFAKLLKL
;
A
#
# COMPACT_ATOMS: atom_id res chain seq x y z
N PHE A 1 0.74 16.99 14.67
CA PHE A 1 0.50 15.95 13.67
C PHE A 1 1.45 14.76 13.84
N LYS A 2 2.76 14.99 13.99
CA LYS A 2 3.77 13.92 14.12
C LYS A 2 3.64 13.07 15.38
N GLU A 3 3.00 13.57 16.43
CA GLU A 3 2.75 12.87 17.70
C GLU A 3 1.38 12.16 17.74
N ALA A 4 0.53 12.36 16.73
CA ALA A 4 -0.77 11.71 16.68
C ALA A 4 -0.62 10.25 16.22
N GLU A 5 -1.47 9.39 16.75
CA GLU A 5 -1.55 8.00 16.32
C GLU A 5 -1.82 7.90 14.82
N LYS A 6 -0.96 7.21 14.10
CA LYS A 6 -1.05 7.04 12.65
C LYS A 6 -1.86 5.81 12.28
N LEU A 7 -2.44 5.85 11.11
CA LEU A 7 -3.02 4.66 10.48
C LEU A 7 -1.87 3.72 10.08
N PRO A 8 -1.86 2.45 10.53
CA PRO A 8 -0.78 1.51 10.19
C PRO A 8 -0.90 1.04 8.72
N LEU A 9 -0.77 2.00 7.83
CA LEU A 9 -0.83 1.85 6.39
C LEU A 9 0.33 2.58 5.74
N ILE A 10 1.03 1.92 4.82
CA ILE A 10 2.06 2.53 3.98
C ILE A 10 1.57 2.51 2.54
N VAL A 11 1.62 3.66 1.88
CA VAL A 11 1.32 3.82 0.46
C VAL A 11 2.61 3.77 -0.33
N VAL A 12 2.71 2.87 -1.31
CA VAL A 12 3.89 2.70 -2.18
C VAL A 12 3.54 3.13 -3.60
N LEU A 13 4.35 4.00 -4.17
CA LEU A 13 4.21 4.48 -5.54
C LEU A 13 5.31 3.87 -6.43
N ASP A 14 4.93 2.89 -7.26
CA ASP A 14 5.80 2.14 -8.16
C ASP A 14 5.90 2.84 -9.53
N ASP A 15 6.98 3.59 -9.75
CA ASP A 15 7.22 4.33 -11.00
C ASP A 15 6.07 5.26 -11.41
N VAL A 16 5.46 5.97 -10.47
CA VAL A 16 4.41 6.96 -10.75
C VAL A 16 5.04 8.21 -11.36
N ARG A 17 4.60 8.57 -12.58
CA ARG A 17 5.23 9.63 -13.39
C ARG A 17 4.72 11.02 -13.08
N SER A 18 3.43 11.15 -12.81
CA SER A 18 2.78 12.43 -12.64
C SER A 18 3.07 13.05 -11.28
N LEU A 19 3.73 14.19 -11.27
CA LEU A 19 4.00 14.99 -10.08
C LEU A 19 2.71 15.41 -9.36
N TYR A 20 1.66 15.75 -10.12
CA TYR A 20 0.35 16.08 -9.56
C TYR A 20 -0.32 14.89 -8.88
N ASN A 21 -0.17 13.67 -9.44
CA ASN A 21 -0.68 12.47 -8.78
C ASN A 21 0.06 12.21 -7.47
N VAL A 22 1.38 12.35 -7.46
CA VAL A 22 2.19 12.20 -6.24
C VAL A 22 1.72 13.17 -5.16
N GLY A 23 1.56 14.44 -5.49
CA GLY A 23 1.06 15.45 -4.54
C GLY A 23 -0.35 15.14 -4.04
N SER A 24 -1.26 14.74 -4.93
CA SER A 24 -2.63 14.36 -4.54
C SER A 24 -2.66 13.13 -3.62
N VAL A 25 -1.75 12.18 -3.81
CA VAL A 25 -1.59 11.03 -2.90
C VAL A 25 -1.13 11.50 -1.52
N PHE A 26 -0.13 12.37 -1.43
CA PHE A 26 0.30 12.95 -0.14
C PHE A 26 -0.85 13.63 0.59
N ARG A 27 -1.68 14.40 -0.12
CA ARG A 27 -2.84 15.06 0.46
C ARG A 27 -3.87 14.07 1.02
N SER A 28 -4.13 12.98 0.30
CA SER A 28 -5.02 11.92 0.78
C SER A 28 -4.42 11.19 1.98
N CYS A 29 -3.12 10.93 1.96
CA CYS A 29 -2.41 10.28 3.08
C CYS A 29 -2.40 11.16 4.34
N ASP A 30 -2.24 12.46 4.19
CA ASP A 30 -2.35 13.42 5.30
C ASP A 30 -3.75 13.41 5.93
N ALA A 31 -4.79 13.45 5.10
CA ALA A 31 -6.18 13.47 5.56
C ALA A 31 -6.54 12.27 6.45
N PHE A 32 -5.95 11.10 6.21
CA PHE A 32 -6.21 9.87 6.97
C PHE A 32 -5.07 9.45 7.89
N ARG A 33 -4.07 10.30 8.09
CA ARG A 33 -2.88 10.03 8.93
C ARG A 33 -2.17 8.73 8.56
N VAL A 34 -2.02 8.45 7.28
CA VAL A 34 -1.24 7.31 6.78
C VAL A 34 0.18 7.35 7.34
N GLU A 35 0.74 6.21 7.72
CA GLU A 35 2.04 6.13 8.39
C GLU A 35 3.16 6.72 7.55
N ALA A 36 3.25 6.32 6.28
CA ALA A 36 4.26 6.85 5.36
C ALA A 36 3.87 6.64 3.89
N VAL A 37 4.55 7.38 3.01
CA VAL A 37 4.54 7.18 1.55
C VAL A 37 5.94 6.73 1.11
N TYR A 38 6.02 5.60 0.41
CA TYR A 38 7.25 5.10 -0.20
C TYR A 38 7.27 5.44 -1.68
N LEU A 39 8.29 6.17 -2.10
CA LEU A 39 8.46 6.67 -3.46
C LEU A 39 9.54 5.86 -4.17
N CYS A 40 9.17 5.11 -5.22
CA CYS A 40 10.04 4.12 -5.83
C CYS A 40 10.37 4.44 -7.28
N GLY A 41 11.61 4.15 -7.67
CA GLY A 41 12.07 4.26 -9.05
C GLY A 41 12.05 5.70 -9.57
N ILE A 42 11.29 5.93 -10.65
CA ILE A 42 11.18 7.26 -11.28
C ILE A 42 10.20 8.19 -10.55
N THR A 43 9.52 7.72 -9.52
CA THR A 43 8.59 8.56 -8.74
C THR A 43 9.37 9.72 -8.11
N ALA A 44 8.94 10.94 -8.41
CA ALA A 44 9.59 12.13 -7.88
C ALA A 44 9.38 12.30 -6.38
N THR A 45 10.31 12.97 -5.74
CA THR A 45 10.32 13.20 -4.30
C THR A 45 10.15 14.68 -3.95
N PRO A 46 9.57 15.00 -2.77
CA PRO A 46 9.69 16.33 -2.21
C PRO A 46 11.17 16.70 -1.90
N PRO A 47 11.55 18.00 -1.86
CA PRO A 47 10.70 19.14 -2.21
C PRO A 47 10.59 19.31 -3.73
N ASN A 48 9.36 19.54 -4.22
CA ASN A 48 9.10 19.77 -5.63
C ASN A 48 7.88 20.68 -5.77
N ALA A 49 7.99 21.76 -6.54
CA ALA A 49 6.93 22.75 -6.68
C ALA A 49 5.64 22.20 -7.31
N GLU A 50 5.76 21.24 -8.23
CA GLU A 50 4.60 20.64 -8.89
C GLU A 50 3.88 19.64 -7.94
N ILE A 51 4.64 18.90 -7.11
CA ILE A 51 4.07 18.07 -6.04
C ILE A 51 3.33 18.98 -5.05
N HIS A 52 3.95 20.06 -4.62
CA HIS A 52 3.38 21.00 -3.64
C HIS A 52 2.03 21.58 -4.08
N LYS A 53 1.84 21.86 -5.37
CA LYS A 53 0.59 22.39 -5.91
C LYS A 53 -0.66 21.55 -5.60
N THR A 54 -0.51 20.23 -5.49
CA THR A 54 -1.62 19.32 -5.20
C THR A 54 -1.56 18.71 -3.80
N ALA A 55 -0.38 18.59 -3.22
CA ALA A 55 -0.16 18.11 -1.87
C ALA A 55 -0.61 19.12 -0.79
N LEU A 56 -0.49 20.43 -1.07
CA LEU A 56 -0.92 21.52 -0.19
C LEU A 56 -0.35 21.42 1.23
N GLY A 57 0.91 20.99 1.37
CA GLY A 57 1.59 20.78 2.65
C GLY A 57 1.48 19.35 3.20
N GLY A 58 0.73 18.46 2.56
CA GLY A 58 0.66 17.06 2.97
C GLY A 58 2.02 16.36 2.92
N GLU A 59 2.89 16.76 1.98
CA GLU A 59 4.25 16.24 1.85
C GLU A 59 5.18 16.62 3.01
N ASP A 60 4.84 17.66 3.77
CA ASP A 60 5.58 18.09 4.96
C ASP A 60 5.06 17.38 6.23
N SER A 61 3.82 16.89 6.19
CA SER A 61 3.12 16.26 7.31
C SER A 61 3.30 14.75 7.33
N VAL A 62 3.22 14.09 6.17
CA VAL A 62 3.32 12.64 6.04
C VAL A 62 4.79 12.25 5.89
N ASP A 63 5.24 11.27 6.66
CA ASP A 63 6.59 10.73 6.50
C ASP A 63 6.71 10.05 5.13
N TRP A 64 7.88 10.15 4.52
CA TRP A 64 8.13 9.49 3.24
C TRP A 64 9.58 9.00 3.14
N GLU A 65 9.77 8.02 2.28
CA GLU A 65 11.08 7.45 2.00
C GLU A 65 11.21 7.13 0.51
N TYR A 66 12.39 7.36 -0.06
CA TYR A 66 12.69 7.01 -1.43
C TYR A 66 13.45 5.69 -1.51
N PHE A 67 13.08 4.86 -2.48
CA PHE A 67 13.75 3.61 -2.83
C PHE A 67 14.14 3.63 -4.30
N LYS A 68 15.34 3.18 -4.59
CA LYS A 68 15.82 3.09 -5.96
C LYS A 68 14.97 2.11 -6.79
N THR A 69 14.48 1.05 -6.16
CA THR A 69 13.59 0.05 -6.76
C THR A 69 12.41 -0.24 -5.83
N THR A 70 11.31 -0.69 -6.40
CA THR A 70 10.13 -1.08 -5.61
C THR A 70 10.38 -2.37 -4.85
N GLU A 71 11.24 -3.24 -5.38
CA GLU A 71 11.68 -4.46 -4.72
C GLU A 71 12.31 -4.18 -3.36
N GLU A 72 13.20 -3.17 -3.27
CA GLU A 72 13.81 -2.75 -2.00
C GLU A 72 12.75 -2.30 -0.99
N ALA A 73 11.74 -1.55 -1.43
CA ALA A 73 10.64 -1.13 -0.58
C ALA A 73 9.82 -2.33 -0.07
N VAL A 74 9.52 -3.28 -0.95
CA VAL A 74 8.77 -4.51 -0.60
C VAL A 74 9.55 -5.35 0.40
N GLU A 75 10.85 -5.54 0.20
CA GLU A 75 11.70 -6.27 1.14
C GLU A 75 11.72 -5.64 2.53
N LYS A 76 11.84 -4.30 2.59
CA LYS A 76 11.78 -3.56 3.85
C LYS A 76 10.43 -3.73 4.55
N LEU A 77 9.33 -3.69 3.81
CA LEU A 77 7.98 -3.88 4.35
C LEU A 77 7.79 -5.29 4.90
N LYS A 78 8.29 -6.31 4.20
CA LYS A 78 8.26 -7.70 4.69
C LYS A 78 9.04 -7.86 5.98
N GLN A 79 10.23 -7.28 6.07
CA GLN A 79 11.05 -7.29 7.29
C GLN A 79 10.34 -6.61 8.48
N LYS A 80 9.53 -5.59 8.21
CA LYS A 80 8.69 -4.92 9.22
C LYS A 80 7.41 -5.68 9.57
N GLY A 81 7.10 -6.77 8.89
CA GLY A 81 5.89 -7.58 9.13
C GLY A 81 4.61 -6.98 8.56
N PHE A 82 4.69 -6.15 7.52
CA PHE A 82 3.53 -5.60 6.83
C PHE A 82 2.93 -6.63 5.87
N PHE A 83 1.60 -6.65 5.77
CA PHE A 83 0.89 -7.38 4.73
C PHE A 83 0.75 -6.49 3.50
N ILE A 84 1.21 -6.97 2.33
CA ILE A 84 1.40 -6.14 1.14
C ILE A 84 0.35 -6.50 0.08
N TYR A 85 -0.42 -5.51 -0.33
CA TYR A 85 -1.33 -5.61 -1.48
C TYR A 85 -0.83 -4.79 -2.66
N SER A 86 -0.77 -5.39 -3.84
CA SER A 86 -0.73 -4.65 -5.10
C SER A 86 -2.14 -4.26 -5.52
N ILE A 87 -2.32 -3.03 -5.94
CA ILE A 87 -3.61 -2.52 -6.43
C ILE A 87 -3.65 -2.73 -7.94
N GLU A 88 -4.21 -3.87 -8.34
CA GLU A 88 -4.18 -4.31 -9.74
C GLU A 88 -5.33 -5.30 -10.03
N GLN A 89 -5.81 -5.32 -11.27
CA GLN A 89 -6.81 -6.27 -11.74
C GLN A 89 -6.09 -7.50 -12.30
N VAL A 90 -5.99 -8.54 -11.49
CA VAL A 90 -5.38 -9.83 -11.89
C VAL A 90 -6.29 -10.98 -11.50
N GLU A 91 -6.09 -12.14 -12.12
CA GLU A 91 -6.80 -13.34 -11.71
C GLU A 91 -6.53 -13.66 -10.23
N GLY A 92 -7.60 -13.92 -9.48
CA GLY A 92 -7.53 -14.18 -8.04
C GLY A 92 -7.43 -12.93 -7.17
N SER A 93 -7.53 -11.72 -7.72
CA SER A 93 -7.58 -10.49 -6.91
C SER A 93 -8.80 -10.45 -6.00
N THR A 94 -8.63 -9.88 -4.81
CA THR A 94 -9.73 -9.59 -3.89
C THR A 94 -10.38 -8.27 -4.30
N LYS A 95 -11.70 -8.26 -4.44
CA LYS A 95 -12.44 -7.03 -4.66
C LYS A 95 -12.39 -6.15 -3.42
N LEU A 96 -12.18 -4.85 -3.60
CA LEU A 96 -11.96 -3.92 -2.49
C LEU A 96 -13.12 -3.93 -1.47
N GLN A 97 -14.37 -4.11 -1.91
CA GLN A 97 -15.51 -4.24 -0.98
C GLN A 97 -15.43 -5.46 -0.06
N ASN A 98 -14.65 -6.49 -0.41
CA ASN A 98 -14.46 -7.70 0.39
C ASN A 98 -13.19 -7.62 1.27
N LEU A 99 -12.56 -6.45 1.37
CA LEU A 99 -11.40 -6.24 2.23
C LEU A 99 -11.68 -6.58 3.71
N PRO A 100 -12.83 -6.23 4.30
CA PRO A 100 -13.12 -6.62 5.69
C PRO A 100 -13.11 -8.13 5.91
N GLU A 101 -13.71 -8.91 5.00
CA GLU A 101 -13.72 -10.38 5.09
C GLU A 101 -12.33 -10.98 4.89
N ALA A 102 -11.51 -10.39 4.01
CA ALA A 102 -10.12 -10.81 3.82
C ALA A 102 -9.29 -10.53 5.08
N HIS A 103 -9.51 -9.39 5.72
CA HIS A 103 -8.87 -9.04 6.98
C HIS A 103 -9.27 -10.00 8.11
N GLU A 104 -10.57 -10.29 8.26
CA GLU A 104 -11.06 -11.24 9.28
C GLU A 104 -10.45 -12.63 9.09
N LYS A 105 -10.37 -13.13 7.86
CA LYS A 105 -9.71 -14.42 7.58
C LYS A 105 -8.24 -14.41 7.98
N LEU A 106 -7.53 -13.33 7.70
CA LEU A 106 -6.10 -13.20 8.04
C LEU A 106 -5.88 -13.24 9.55
N ILE A 107 -6.76 -12.62 10.35
CA ILE A 107 -6.63 -12.58 11.82
C ILE A 107 -7.19 -13.82 12.52
N GLN A 108 -8.07 -14.59 11.86
CA GLN A 108 -8.72 -15.78 12.42
C GLN A 108 -8.04 -17.09 12.05
N THR A 109 -7.05 -17.10 11.14
CA THR A 109 -6.37 -18.33 10.77
C THR A 109 -5.56 -18.84 11.97
N PRO A 110 -6.02 -19.93 12.70
CA PRO A 110 -5.23 -20.50 13.74
C PRO A 110 -3.99 -21.15 13.13
N LEU A 111 -2.87 -21.04 13.79
CA LEU A 111 -1.73 -21.89 13.47
C LEU A 111 -2.15 -23.34 13.66
N GLU A 112 -2.28 -24.08 12.58
CA GLU A 112 -2.30 -25.54 12.66
C GLU A 112 -0.99 -25.98 13.28
N SER A 113 -1.08 -26.43 14.52
CA SER A 113 0.00 -27.11 15.21
C SER A 113 0.14 -28.50 14.58
N ASP A 114 0.85 -28.63 13.49
CA ASP A 114 1.35 -29.91 13.05
C ASP A 114 2.53 -30.32 13.94
N ASN A 115 2.23 -31.27 14.83
CA ASN A 115 3.20 -32.06 15.54
C ASN A 115 4.06 -32.79 14.52
N GLN A 116 5.26 -32.31 14.24
CA GLN A 116 6.44 -33.18 14.09
C GLN A 116 7.74 -32.36 14.01
N GLU A 117 8.66 -32.83 14.83
CA GLU A 117 10.02 -32.37 15.01
C GLU A 117 10.78 -32.11 13.70
N LYS A 118 11.40 -30.92 13.58
CA LYS A 118 12.85 -30.78 13.39
C LYS A 118 13.27 -29.34 13.14
N SER A 119 14.02 -28.83 14.12
CA SER A 119 15.25 -28.08 13.97
C SER A 119 15.34 -27.02 12.85
N SER A 120 15.49 -25.84 13.36
CA SER A 120 16.27 -24.70 12.82
C SER A 120 15.48 -23.51 12.26
N LEU A 121 15.53 -22.43 13.04
CA LEU A 121 15.65 -21.03 12.59
C LEU A 121 14.60 -20.45 11.60
N PHE A 122 13.34 -20.80 11.75
CA PHE A 122 12.25 -19.94 11.27
C PHE A 122 11.27 -19.77 12.40
N THR A 123 11.44 -18.69 13.15
CA THR A 123 10.38 -18.14 14.00
C THR A 123 9.29 -17.65 13.07
N LEU A 124 8.38 -18.54 12.69
CA LEU A 124 7.10 -18.16 12.11
C LEU A 124 6.41 -17.27 13.14
N HIS A 125 6.45 -15.98 12.91
CA HIS A 125 5.72 -15.02 13.71
C HIS A 125 4.23 -15.29 13.51
N SER A 126 3.64 -15.97 14.47
CA SER A 126 2.20 -16.04 14.68
C SER A 126 1.70 -14.71 15.21
N SER A 127 1.83 -13.65 14.44
CA SER A 127 1.36 -12.33 14.84
C SER A 127 0.57 -11.70 13.71
N LEU A 128 -0.50 -11.02 14.09
CA LEU A 128 -1.18 -10.08 13.21
C LEU A 128 -0.15 -9.22 12.48
N PRO A 129 -0.38 -8.87 11.22
CA PRO A 129 0.53 -7.99 10.51
C PRO A 129 0.70 -6.68 11.28
N SER A 130 1.92 -6.14 11.28
CA SER A 130 2.23 -4.85 11.91
C SER A 130 1.45 -3.70 11.28
N GLY A 131 0.96 -3.90 10.07
CA GLY A 131 0.16 -2.97 9.30
C GLY A 131 0.00 -3.48 7.87
N TYR A 132 -0.52 -2.62 7.02
CA TYR A 132 -0.72 -2.91 5.61
C TYR A 132 0.13 -1.99 4.73
N ALA A 133 0.54 -2.50 3.58
CA ALA A 133 1.10 -1.68 2.52
C ALA A 133 0.29 -1.87 1.24
N VAL A 134 0.07 -0.79 0.51
CA VAL A 134 -0.67 -0.78 -0.76
C VAL A 134 0.19 -0.17 -1.85
N ILE A 135 0.41 -0.93 -2.93
CA ILE A 135 1.28 -0.54 -4.03
C ILE A 135 0.44 -0.10 -5.22
N PHE A 136 0.65 1.13 -5.65
CA PHE A 136 0.04 1.73 -6.84
C PHE A 136 1.09 1.81 -7.94
N GLY A 137 0.73 1.35 -9.13
CA GLY A 137 1.65 1.28 -10.26
C GLY A 137 1.66 2.51 -11.15
N ASN A 138 2.51 2.43 -12.14
CA ASN A 138 2.64 3.41 -13.21
C ASN A 138 1.30 3.63 -13.93
N GLU A 139 1.02 4.87 -14.34
CA GLU A 139 -0.24 5.28 -14.96
C GLU A 139 -0.55 4.55 -16.28
N VAL A 140 0.47 4.02 -16.93
CA VAL A 140 0.33 3.32 -18.23
C VAL A 140 0.48 1.82 -18.08
N LYS A 141 1.46 1.38 -17.26
CA LYS A 141 1.88 -0.02 -17.19
C LYS A 141 1.28 -0.76 -15.99
N GLY A 142 0.69 -0.02 -15.02
CA GLY A 142 0.26 -0.62 -13.76
C GLY A 142 1.43 -1.03 -12.86
N VAL A 143 1.17 -1.91 -11.89
CA VAL A 143 2.20 -2.51 -11.04
C VAL A 143 2.99 -3.54 -11.83
N LYS A 144 4.31 -3.53 -11.71
CA LYS A 144 5.17 -4.52 -12.38
C LYS A 144 4.82 -5.94 -11.94
N GLN A 145 4.86 -6.90 -12.86
CA GLN A 145 4.49 -8.29 -12.56
C GLN A 145 5.32 -8.90 -11.43
N ASN A 146 6.62 -8.65 -11.41
CA ASN A 146 7.49 -9.15 -10.32
C ASN A 146 7.11 -8.56 -8.95
N ILE A 147 6.60 -7.34 -8.90
CA ILE A 147 6.10 -6.72 -7.65
C ILE A 147 4.76 -7.36 -7.23
N VAL A 148 3.88 -7.63 -8.19
CA VAL A 148 2.66 -8.40 -7.95
C VAL A 148 3.01 -9.78 -7.37
N ASP A 149 3.98 -10.46 -7.94
CA ASP A 149 4.45 -11.79 -7.49
C ASP A 149 5.07 -11.76 -6.08
N MET A 150 5.70 -10.64 -5.70
CA MET A 150 6.26 -10.43 -4.36
C MET A 150 5.22 -10.03 -3.31
N SER A 151 4.05 -9.56 -3.73
CA SER A 151 2.97 -9.11 -2.84
C SER A 151 2.24 -10.29 -2.19
N ASP A 152 1.64 -10.05 -1.02
CA ASP A 152 0.86 -11.07 -0.32
C ASP A 152 -0.53 -11.26 -0.93
N GLY A 153 -1.02 -10.25 -1.64
CA GLY A 153 -2.29 -10.29 -2.35
C GLY A 153 -2.45 -9.14 -3.33
N CYS A 154 -3.54 -9.17 -4.08
CA CYS A 154 -3.98 -8.09 -4.94
C CYS A 154 -5.38 -7.63 -4.55
N LEU A 155 -5.60 -6.32 -4.59
CA LEU A 155 -6.90 -5.70 -4.44
C LEU A 155 -7.30 -5.03 -5.74
N GLU A 156 -8.54 -5.21 -6.14
CA GLU A 156 -9.11 -4.52 -7.29
C GLU A 156 -10.33 -3.68 -6.92
N ILE A 157 -10.48 -2.53 -7.57
CA ILE A 157 -11.69 -1.73 -7.52
C ILE A 157 -12.55 -2.18 -8.71
N PRO A 158 -13.74 -2.76 -8.50
CA PRO A 158 -14.64 -3.10 -9.60
C PRO A 158 -15.02 -1.86 -10.39
N GLN A 159 -14.86 -1.91 -11.70
CA GLN A 159 -15.17 -0.82 -12.60
C GLN A 159 -16.22 -1.29 -13.63
N PHE A 160 -17.22 -0.47 -13.88
CA PHE A 160 -18.37 -0.81 -14.73
C PHE A 160 -18.44 0.09 -15.99
N GLY A 161 -17.47 0.97 -16.14
CA GLY A 161 -17.37 1.88 -17.28
C GLY A 161 -16.66 1.28 -18.49
N THR A 162 -16.54 2.08 -19.55
CA THR A 162 -15.82 1.69 -20.78
C THR A 162 -14.31 1.84 -20.68
N LYS A 163 -13.80 2.61 -19.74
CA LYS A 163 -12.37 2.76 -19.46
C LYS A 163 -11.95 1.73 -18.42
N HIS A 164 -10.75 1.17 -18.63
CA HIS A 164 -10.26 0.06 -17.82
C HIS A 164 -9.39 0.47 -16.62
N SER A 165 -9.21 1.77 -16.38
CA SER A 165 -8.41 2.26 -15.26
C SER A 165 -8.90 3.60 -14.74
N LEU A 166 -8.82 3.77 -13.43
CA LEU A 166 -8.98 5.05 -12.75
C LEU A 166 -7.64 5.80 -12.69
N ASN A 167 -7.69 7.11 -12.51
CA ASN A 167 -6.50 7.88 -12.17
C ASN A 167 -5.89 7.35 -10.87
N VAL A 168 -4.56 7.22 -10.81
CA VAL A 168 -3.85 6.62 -9.67
C VAL A 168 -4.10 7.34 -8.35
N SER A 169 -4.20 8.67 -8.35
CA SER A 169 -4.47 9.44 -7.12
C SER A 169 -5.92 9.27 -6.64
N VAL A 170 -6.86 9.10 -7.56
CA VAL A 170 -8.26 8.77 -7.23
C VAL A 170 -8.33 7.36 -6.64
N THR A 171 -7.67 6.40 -7.29
CA THR A 171 -7.56 5.02 -6.77
C THR A 171 -6.96 5.00 -5.38
N ALA A 172 -5.88 5.74 -5.15
CA ALA A 172 -5.24 5.85 -3.85
C ALA A 172 -6.20 6.40 -2.78
N GLY A 173 -6.94 7.45 -3.09
CA GLY A 173 -7.94 8.01 -2.16
C GLY A 173 -9.02 7.00 -1.78
N ILE A 174 -9.55 6.24 -2.73
CA ILE A 174 -10.55 5.19 -2.48
C ILE A 174 -9.97 4.08 -1.59
N VAL A 175 -8.79 3.58 -1.93
CA VAL A 175 -8.14 2.49 -1.17
C VAL A 175 -7.78 2.93 0.24
N VAL A 176 -7.17 4.10 0.40
CA VAL A 176 -6.81 4.65 1.72
C VAL A 176 -8.06 4.83 2.59
N TRP A 177 -9.18 5.29 2.03
CA TRP A 177 -10.45 5.39 2.76
C TRP A 177 -10.95 4.03 3.24
N GLU A 178 -10.89 2.98 2.41
CA GLU A 178 -11.30 1.63 2.81
C GLU A 178 -10.44 1.08 3.97
N PHE A 179 -9.13 1.30 3.93
CA PHE A 179 -8.26 0.92 5.04
C PHE A 179 -8.48 1.78 6.29
N ALA A 180 -8.80 3.06 6.15
CA ALA A 180 -9.15 3.91 7.29
C ALA A 180 -10.41 3.42 7.99
N LYS A 181 -11.44 3.03 7.25
CA LYS A 181 -12.65 2.40 7.81
C LYS A 181 -12.32 1.08 8.52
N LEU A 182 -11.50 0.25 7.90
CA LEU A 182 -11.16 -1.06 8.44
C LEU A 182 -10.39 -0.97 9.77
N LEU A 183 -9.48 -0.01 9.88
CA LEU A 183 -8.48 0.02 10.95
C LEU A 183 -8.77 1.05 12.06
N LYS A 184 -9.64 2.02 11.82
CA LYS A 184 -9.88 3.13 12.76
C LYS A 184 -11.34 3.50 13.02
N LEU A 185 -12.27 3.13 12.14
CA LEU A 185 -13.70 3.42 12.29
C LEU A 185 -14.48 2.15 12.62
#